data_3c1073320af355b74dafffc197045d37
#
_entry.id   3c1073320af355b74dafffc197045d37
#
_cell.length_a   1.000
_cell.length_b   1.000
_cell.length_c   1.000
_cell.angle_alpha   90.00
_cell.angle_beta   90.00
_cell.angle_gamma   90.00
#
_symmetry.space_group_name_H-M   'P 1'
#
loop_
_entity.id
_entity.type
_entity.pdbx_description
1 polymer ?
#
loop_
_entity_poly.entity_id
_entity_poly.type
_entity_poly.pdbx_seq_one_letter_code
_entity_poly.pdbx_strand_id
1 'polypeptide(L)'
;VYKRQLVAMEIGAKVTKQVVVTIEDRLFEVEDKEEAQEPRPPIVVVMGHVDHGKTSILDAIRKTSVVSGEAGGITQHIGAYQVQVDGRPITFLDTPGHAAFTSMRARGAQVTDIAVLVVAADDGIMPQTVEAINHAKEAGVSIIVAINKMDKPEANPERIKQQLTEYELVPEEWGGDTICVPVCAKTGKGLDNLLEMILLVADTMELTANPNRMAKGTVIEAKLDTGRGPVATVLIQTGTL
;
A
#
# COMPACT_ATOMS: atom_id res chain seq x y z
N VAL A 1 -21.72 -23.09 5.63
CA VAL A 1 -21.12 -24.22 6.39
C VAL A 1 -22.08 -24.64 7.52
N TYR A 2 -22.58 -23.75 8.35
CA TYR A 2 -23.46 -24.06 9.51
C TYR A 2 -24.74 -24.83 9.14
N LYS A 3 -25.44 -24.48 8.07
CA LYS A 3 -26.69 -25.18 7.65
C LYS A 3 -26.46 -26.64 7.30
N ARG A 4 -25.31 -26.98 6.68
CA ARG A 4 -24.97 -28.38 6.33
C ARG A 4 -24.59 -29.21 7.55
N GLN A 5 -23.99 -28.60 8.58
CA GLN A 5 -23.67 -29.28 9.85
C GLN A 5 -24.92 -29.62 10.66
N LEU A 6 -25.91 -28.71 10.70
CA LEU A 6 -27.20 -28.94 11.36
C LEU A 6 -27.96 -30.13 10.74
N VAL A 7 -28.05 -30.16 9.40
CA VAL A 7 -28.73 -31.26 8.69
C VAL A 7 -28.01 -32.60 8.91
N ALA A 8 -26.69 -32.59 8.95
CA ALA A 8 -25.93 -33.82 9.21
C ALA A 8 -26.10 -34.33 10.66
N MET A 9 -26.25 -33.42 11.63
CA MET A 9 -26.57 -33.79 13.02
C MET A 9 -27.95 -34.40 13.15
N GLU A 10 -28.99 -33.90 12.43
CA GLU A 10 -30.33 -34.44 12.43
C GLU A 10 -30.42 -35.87 11.89
N ILE A 11 -29.56 -36.24 10.92
CA ILE A 11 -29.49 -37.60 10.36
C ILE A 11 -28.47 -38.50 11.05
N GLY A 12 -27.88 -38.04 12.18
CA GLY A 12 -26.89 -38.81 12.95
C GLY A 12 -25.55 -39.08 12.25
N ALA A 13 -25.24 -38.28 11.20
CA ALA A 13 -23.98 -38.41 10.48
C ALA A 13 -22.86 -37.62 11.17
N LYS A 14 -21.72 -38.26 11.38
CA LYS A 14 -20.53 -37.60 11.93
C LYS A 14 -19.84 -36.76 10.84
N VAL A 15 -19.92 -35.44 10.93
CA VAL A 15 -19.29 -34.54 9.98
C VAL A 15 -17.88 -34.23 10.43
N THR A 16 -16.91 -34.67 9.66
CA THR A 16 -15.50 -34.26 9.78
C THR A 16 -15.21 -33.15 8.76
N LYS A 17 -14.68 -32.01 9.21
CA LYS A 17 -14.20 -30.97 8.32
C LYS A 17 -12.90 -31.45 7.68
N GLN A 18 -12.97 -31.89 6.43
CA GLN A 18 -11.76 -32.18 5.67
C GLN A 18 -11.23 -30.84 5.13
N VAL A 19 -10.13 -30.36 5.67
CA VAL A 19 -9.37 -29.26 5.06
C VAL A 19 -8.73 -29.84 3.81
N VAL A 20 -9.20 -29.44 2.65
CA VAL A 20 -8.54 -29.76 1.39
C VAL A 20 -7.32 -28.85 1.32
N VAL A 21 -6.16 -29.40 1.72
CA VAL A 21 -4.88 -28.72 1.56
C VAL A 21 -4.58 -28.69 0.07
N THR A 22 -4.58 -27.52 -0.53
CA THR A 22 -4.23 -27.35 -1.95
C THR A 22 -2.74 -27.58 -2.16
N ILE A 23 -2.31 -27.79 -3.41
CA ILE A 23 -0.88 -27.91 -3.73
C ILE A 23 -0.17 -26.58 -3.35
N GLU A 24 -0.86 -25.47 -3.48
CA GLU A 24 -0.42 -24.14 -3.07
C GLU A 24 -0.19 -24.07 -1.55
N ASP A 25 -1.14 -24.54 -0.74
CA ASP A 25 -0.97 -24.60 0.72
C ASP A 25 0.26 -25.44 1.12
N ARG A 26 0.51 -26.58 0.48
CA ARG A 26 1.69 -27.41 0.74
C ARG A 26 3.01 -26.76 0.33
N LEU A 27 3.01 -25.95 -0.73
CA LEU A 27 4.19 -25.21 -1.17
C LEU A 27 4.51 -24.02 -0.24
N PHE A 28 3.50 -23.55 0.49
CA PHE A 28 3.61 -22.37 1.37
C PHE A 28 3.70 -22.71 2.87
N GLU A 29 3.42 -23.98 3.28
CA GLU A 29 3.47 -24.48 4.66
C GLU A 29 4.89 -24.85 5.14
N VAL A 30 5.92 -24.18 4.67
CA VAL A 30 7.22 -24.28 5.33
C VAL A 30 7.16 -23.38 6.56
N GLU A 31 7.00 -23.98 7.76
CA GLU A 31 7.11 -23.25 9.03
C GLU A 31 8.48 -22.58 9.10
N ASP A 32 8.48 -21.24 9.10
CA ASP A 32 9.70 -20.48 9.31
C ASP A 32 10.11 -20.61 10.78
N LYS A 33 11.35 -21.03 11.00
CA LYS A 33 11.92 -20.98 12.35
C LYS A 33 12.07 -19.52 12.76
N GLU A 34 11.55 -19.15 13.92
CA GLU A 34 11.64 -17.78 14.47
C GLU A 34 13.07 -17.24 14.49
N GLU A 35 14.05 -18.10 14.73
CA GLU A 35 15.50 -17.77 14.79
C GLU A 35 16.08 -17.30 13.44
N ALA A 36 15.38 -17.45 12.33
CA ALA A 36 15.86 -17.09 10.99
C ALA A 36 15.19 -15.82 10.43
N GLN A 37 14.39 -15.11 11.24
CA GLN A 37 13.72 -13.89 10.82
C GLN A 37 14.61 -12.66 11.01
N GLU A 38 14.70 -11.85 9.97
CA GLU A 38 15.43 -10.59 9.95
C GLU A 38 14.45 -9.43 9.66
N PRO A 39 14.71 -8.21 10.19
CA PRO A 39 13.91 -7.03 9.84
C PRO A 39 13.92 -6.79 8.32
N ARG A 40 12.75 -6.55 7.75
CA ARG A 40 12.61 -6.22 6.32
C ARG A 40 12.12 -4.79 6.09
N PRO A 41 12.45 -4.21 4.94
CA PRO A 41 11.91 -2.91 4.56
C PRO A 41 10.38 -2.91 4.51
N PRO A 42 9.73 -1.82 4.96
CA PRO A 42 8.29 -1.65 4.74
C PRO A 42 7.98 -1.48 3.25
N ILE A 43 6.86 -2.04 2.84
CA ILE A 43 6.30 -1.88 1.51
C ILE A 43 5.15 -0.90 1.61
N VAL A 44 5.25 0.22 0.92
CA VAL A 44 4.33 1.35 1.00
C VAL A 44 3.66 1.57 -0.34
N VAL A 45 2.33 1.54 -0.38
CA VAL A 45 1.58 1.93 -1.58
C VAL A 45 1.16 3.40 -1.49
N VAL A 46 1.25 4.11 -2.60
CA VAL A 46 0.77 5.50 -2.70
C VAL A 46 -0.53 5.52 -3.50
N MET A 47 -1.59 6.00 -2.87
CA MET A 47 -2.95 6.02 -3.40
C MET A 47 -3.58 7.40 -3.31
N GLY A 48 -4.68 7.61 -4.00
CA GLY A 48 -5.46 8.85 -3.97
C GLY A 48 -5.95 9.26 -5.35
N HIS A 49 -6.63 10.40 -5.39
CA HIS A 49 -7.24 10.92 -6.62
C HIS A 49 -6.19 11.33 -7.68
N VAL A 50 -6.63 11.40 -8.95
CA VAL A 50 -5.84 12.01 -10.04
C VAL A 50 -5.54 13.47 -9.67
N ASP A 51 -4.40 13.99 -10.09
CA ASP A 51 -3.95 15.38 -9.87
C ASP A 51 -3.76 15.81 -8.40
N HIS A 52 -3.90 14.90 -7.41
CA HIS A 52 -3.54 15.18 -6.02
C HIS A 52 -2.03 15.18 -5.77
N GLY A 53 -1.22 14.82 -6.78
CA GLY A 53 0.23 14.92 -6.75
C GLY A 53 0.94 13.68 -6.20
N LYS A 54 0.36 12.47 -6.33
CA LYS A 54 1.01 11.21 -5.95
C LYS A 54 2.39 11.06 -6.58
N THR A 55 2.45 11.05 -7.92
CA THR A 55 3.70 10.92 -8.67
C THR A 55 4.66 12.08 -8.38
N SER A 56 4.15 13.30 -8.15
CA SER A 56 5.00 14.43 -7.77
C SER A 56 5.64 14.26 -6.39
N ILE A 57 4.93 13.70 -5.41
CA ILE A 57 5.50 13.34 -4.10
C ILE A 57 6.61 12.29 -4.28
N LEU A 58 6.32 11.26 -5.06
CA LEU A 58 7.26 10.17 -5.32
C LEU A 58 8.51 10.66 -6.08
N ASP A 59 8.34 11.52 -7.08
CA ASP A 59 9.44 12.16 -7.79
C ASP A 59 10.31 13.02 -6.87
N ALA A 60 9.68 13.79 -5.98
CA ALA A 60 10.40 14.60 -5.01
C ALA A 60 11.20 13.72 -4.01
N ILE A 61 10.65 12.59 -3.57
CA ILE A 61 11.32 11.62 -2.71
C ILE A 61 12.50 10.97 -3.43
N ARG A 62 12.33 10.59 -4.71
CA ARG A 62 13.39 10.00 -5.55
C ARG A 62 14.44 11.00 -5.99
N LYS A 63 14.15 12.30 -5.95
CA LYS A 63 14.92 13.37 -6.61
C LYS A 63 15.02 13.15 -8.14
N THR A 64 13.93 12.75 -8.76
CA THR A 64 13.78 12.45 -10.20
C THR A 64 12.62 13.23 -10.81
N SER A 65 12.41 13.12 -12.10
CA SER A 65 11.31 13.79 -12.84
C SER A 65 10.60 12.79 -13.76
N VAL A 66 10.00 11.75 -13.20
CA VAL A 66 9.31 10.70 -13.98
C VAL A 66 8.02 11.24 -14.60
N VAL A 67 7.31 12.15 -13.91
CA VAL A 67 6.10 12.82 -14.43
C VAL A 67 6.31 13.42 -15.84
N SER A 68 7.50 13.96 -16.12
CA SER A 68 7.79 14.56 -17.42
C SER A 68 8.03 13.54 -18.55
N GLY A 69 8.24 12.28 -18.21
CA GLY A 69 8.53 11.20 -19.17
C GLY A 69 7.34 10.30 -19.49
N GLU A 70 6.28 10.31 -18.68
CA GLU A 70 5.09 9.51 -18.91
C GLU A 70 4.11 10.16 -19.88
N ALA A 71 3.49 9.34 -20.77
CA ALA A 71 2.51 9.82 -21.72
C ALA A 71 1.29 10.42 -21.00
N GLY A 72 1.06 11.72 -21.20
CA GLY A 72 -0.01 12.47 -20.54
C GLY A 72 0.30 12.89 -19.10
N GLY A 73 1.51 12.67 -18.57
CA GLY A 73 1.90 13.04 -17.21
C GLY A 73 1.18 12.26 -16.10
N ILE A 74 0.66 11.07 -16.41
CA ILE A 74 -0.07 10.20 -15.48
C ILE A 74 0.57 8.83 -15.39
N THR A 75 0.68 8.28 -14.18
CA THR A 75 1.11 6.90 -13.94
C THR A 75 0.13 5.91 -14.55
N GLN A 76 0.61 5.05 -15.44
CA GLN A 76 -0.20 4.05 -16.13
C GLN A 76 0.15 2.61 -15.73
N HIS A 77 1.32 2.40 -15.13
CA HIS A 77 1.82 1.11 -14.66
C HIS A 77 2.12 1.16 -13.17
N ILE A 78 2.05 0.02 -12.49
CA ILE A 78 2.51 -0.05 -11.09
C ILE A 78 4.04 0.02 -11.09
N GLY A 79 4.60 1.16 -10.69
CA GLY A 79 6.03 1.32 -10.47
C GLY A 79 6.44 0.83 -9.08
N ALA A 80 7.49 0.02 -8.99
CA ALA A 80 8.09 -0.37 -7.71
C ALA A 80 9.53 0.15 -7.63
N TYR A 81 9.89 0.76 -6.51
CA TYR A 81 11.26 1.26 -6.30
C TYR A 81 11.58 1.38 -4.81
N GLN A 82 12.84 1.43 -4.50
CA GLN A 82 13.35 1.52 -3.13
C GLN A 82 14.08 2.84 -2.93
N VAL A 83 13.83 3.46 -1.78
CA VAL A 83 14.49 4.70 -1.35
C VAL A 83 15.18 4.45 -0.01
N GLN A 84 16.36 5.03 0.17
CA GLN A 84 17.08 4.99 1.44
C GLN A 84 16.76 6.25 2.24
N VAL A 85 16.29 6.06 3.48
CA VAL A 85 15.99 7.13 4.43
C VAL A 85 16.78 6.84 5.71
N ASP A 86 17.73 7.69 6.05
CA ASP A 86 18.63 7.51 7.22
C ASP A 86 19.27 6.11 7.30
N GLY A 87 19.67 5.57 6.14
CA GLY A 87 20.27 4.23 6.04
C GLY A 87 19.24 3.08 6.09
N ARG A 88 17.95 3.37 6.18
CA ARG A 88 16.87 2.38 6.18
C ARG A 88 16.13 2.39 4.83
N PRO A 89 15.98 1.25 4.18
CA PRO A 89 15.26 1.16 2.91
C PRO A 89 13.73 1.19 3.12
N ILE A 90 13.02 1.90 2.24
CA ILE A 90 11.56 1.88 2.10
C ILE A 90 11.23 1.50 0.66
N THR A 91 10.35 0.54 0.44
CA THR A 91 9.89 0.15 -0.89
C THR A 91 8.56 0.81 -1.19
N PHE A 92 8.52 1.66 -2.21
CA PHE A 92 7.30 2.33 -2.67
C PHE A 92 6.69 1.61 -3.87
N LEU A 93 5.36 1.51 -3.87
CA LEU A 93 4.54 1.11 -5.01
C LEU A 93 3.72 2.32 -5.46
N ASP A 94 3.96 2.79 -6.68
CA ASP A 94 3.16 3.83 -7.31
C ASP A 94 1.96 3.20 -8.03
N THR A 95 0.75 3.68 -7.74
CA THR A 95 -0.46 3.16 -8.37
C THR A 95 -1.17 4.23 -9.20
N PRO A 96 -1.69 3.86 -10.39
CA PRO A 96 -2.47 4.76 -11.20
C PRO A 96 -3.69 5.30 -10.44
N GLY A 97 -3.91 6.64 -10.48
CA GLY A 97 -5.04 7.28 -9.82
C GLY A 97 -6.37 7.17 -10.58
N HIS A 98 -6.36 6.77 -11.84
CA HIS A 98 -7.54 6.78 -12.71
C HIS A 98 -8.55 5.70 -12.36
N ALA A 99 -9.85 5.98 -12.47
CA ALA A 99 -10.93 5.04 -12.16
C ALA A 99 -10.84 3.70 -12.92
N ALA A 100 -10.25 3.70 -14.13
CA ALA A 100 -10.04 2.49 -14.93
C ALA A 100 -9.09 1.45 -14.28
N PHE A 101 -8.32 1.83 -13.26
CA PHE A 101 -7.27 0.99 -12.64
C PHE A 101 -7.58 0.53 -11.21
N THR A 102 -8.87 0.39 -10.86
CA THR A 102 -9.34 -0.07 -9.54
C THR A 102 -8.68 -1.39 -9.10
N SER A 103 -8.57 -2.37 -9.99
CA SER A 103 -7.95 -3.67 -9.70
C SER A 103 -6.45 -3.56 -9.36
N MET A 104 -5.75 -2.57 -9.91
CA MET A 104 -4.35 -2.31 -9.60
C MET A 104 -4.19 -1.72 -8.20
N ARG A 105 -5.09 -0.80 -7.78
CA ARG A 105 -5.11 -0.25 -6.41
C ARG A 105 -5.42 -1.32 -5.38
N ALA A 106 -6.44 -2.14 -5.61
CA ALA A 106 -6.79 -3.26 -4.73
C ALA A 106 -5.61 -4.25 -4.58
N ARG A 107 -4.95 -4.61 -5.69
CA ARG A 107 -3.77 -5.49 -5.65
C ARG A 107 -2.59 -4.82 -4.93
N GLY A 108 -2.36 -3.52 -5.16
CA GLY A 108 -1.35 -2.75 -4.45
C GLY A 108 -1.57 -2.82 -2.94
N ALA A 109 -2.78 -2.52 -2.45
CA ALA A 109 -3.10 -2.58 -1.03
C ALA A 109 -2.88 -3.98 -0.41
N GLN A 110 -3.27 -5.05 -1.10
CA GLN A 110 -3.16 -6.42 -0.58
C GLN A 110 -1.72 -6.93 -0.37
N VAL A 111 -0.73 -6.30 -1.00
CA VAL A 111 0.67 -6.75 -0.94
C VAL A 111 1.57 -5.79 -0.16
N THR A 112 1.00 -4.74 0.42
CA THR A 112 1.72 -3.69 1.13
C THR A 112 1.45 -3.72 2.64
N ASP A 113 2.33 -3.08 3.40
CA ASP A 113 2.22 -2.94 4.85
C ASP A 113 1.52 -1.62 5.21
N ILE A 114 1.80 -0.56 4.45
CA ILE A 114 1.33 0.79 4.73
C ILE A 114 0.75 1.40 3.44
N ALA A 115 -0.38 2.09 3.56
CA ALA A 115 -0.96 2.88 2.48
C ALA A 115 -0.80 4.39 2.78
N VAL A 116 -0.12 5.12 1.90
CA VAL A 116 -0.06 6.58 1.92
C VAL A 116 -1.17 7.13 1.05
N LEU A 117 -2.18 7.71 1.68
CA LEU A 117 -3.31 8.34 1.02
C LEU A 117 -3.00 9.81 0.74
N VAL A 118 -2.83 10.17 -0.52
CA VAL A 118 -2.55 11.55 -0.92
C VAL A 118 -3.84 12.29 -1.20
N VAL A 119 -4.07 13.38 -0.45
CA VAL A 119 -5.21 14.27 -0.58
C VAL A 119 -4.72 15.69 -0.83
N ALA A 120 -5.24 16.36 -1.85
CA ALA A 120 -4.90 17.75 -2.11
C ALA A 120 -5.68 18.67 -1.16
N ALA A 121 -4.98 19.61 -0.51
CA ALA A 121 -5.54 20.50 0.51
C ALA A 121 -6.57 21.51 -0.03
N ASP A 122 -6.53 21.76 -1.34
CA ASP A 122 -7.47 22.63 -2.07
C ASP A 122 -8.74 21.90 -2.52
N ASP A 123 -8.63 20.64 -2.93
CA ASP A 123 -9.74 19.87 -3.52
C ASP A 123 -10.58 19.10 -2.47
N GLY A 124 -9.93 18.49 -1.49
CA GLY A 124 -10.58 17.65 -0.49
C GLY A 124 -10.68 16.19 -0.87
N ILE A 125 -11.55 15.45 -0.20
CA ILE A 125 -11.77 14.01 -0.45
C ILE A 125 -12.63 13.84 -1.70
N MET A 126 -12.06 13.17 -2.70
CA MET A 126 -12.67 12.89 -3.99
C MET A 126 -13.12 11.41 -4.09
N PRO A 127 -13.99 11.03 -5.03
CA PRO A 127 -14.50 9.65 -5.13
C PRO A 127 -13.41 8.57 -5.20
N GLN A 128 -12.31 8.81 -5.91
CA GLN A 128 -11.18 7.88 -5.98
C GLN A 128 -10.38 7.83 -4.68
N THR A 129 -10.42 8.89 -3.87
CA THR A 129 -9.85 8.88 -2.51
C THR A 129 -10.67 7.96 -1.60
N VAL A 130 -12.00 8.03 -1.69
CA VAL A 130 -12.90 7.12 -0.95
C VAL A 130 -12.69 5.68 -1.35
N GLU A 131 -12.55 5.40 -2.65
CA GLU A 131 -12.21 4.07 -3.15
C GLU A 131 -10.87 3.56 -2.60
N ALA A 132 -9.86 4.42 -2.56
CA ALA A 132 -8.54 4.09 -2.00
C ALA A 132 -8.63 3.78 -0.48
N ILE A 133 -9.41 4.54 0.28
CA ILE A 133 -9.67 4.28 1.71
C ILE A 133 -10.32 2.89 1.88
N ASN A 134 -11.33 2.58 1.08
CA ASN A 134 -12.02 1.29 1.17
C ASN A 134 -11.08 0.11 0.85
N HIS A 135 -10.23 0.24 -0.18
CA HIS A 135 -9.24 -0.80 -0.50
C HIS A 135 -8.20 -0.99 0.59
N ALA A 136 -7.72 0.10 1.19
CA ALA A 136 -6.77 0.03 2.30
C ALA A 136 -7.40 -0.62 3.55
N LYS A 137 -8.65 -0.26 3.88
CA LYS A 137 -9.41 -0.86 4.99
C LYS A 137 -9.70 -2.34 4.75
N GLU A 138 -10.13 -2.72 3.53
CA GLU A 138 -10.41 -4.11 3.16
C GLU A 138 -9.13 -4.97 3.24
N ALA A 139 -7.99 -4.41 2.87
CA ALA A 139 -6.69 -5.05 3.00
C ALA A 139 -6.14 -5.08 4.43
N GLY A 140 -6.71 -4.29 5.35
CA GLY A 140 -6.28 -4.20 6.76
C GLY A 140 -4.91 -3.52 6.93
N VAL A 141 -4.49 -2.66 5.98
CA VAL A 141 -3.21 -1.97 6.03
C VAL A 141 -3.31 -0.64 6.79
N SER A 142 -2.22 -0.25 7.45
CA SER A 142 -2.14 1.04 8.14
C SER A 142 -2.21 2.20 7.15
N ILE A 143 -3.02 3.22 7.44
CA ILE A 143 -3.22 4.38 6.57
C ILE A 143 -2.52 5.60 7.14
N ILE A 144 -1.63 6.21 6.35
CA ILE A 144 -1.06 7.53 6.61
C ILE A 144 -1.61 8.50 5.57
N VAL A 145 -2.08 9.67 6.00
CA VAL A 145 -2.65 10.68 5.09
C VAL A 145 -1.62 11.77 4.82
N ALA A 146 -1.23 11.92 3.56
CA ALA A 146 -0.39 13.02 3.09
C ALA A 146 -1.27 14.13 2.50
N ILE A 147 -1.42 15.24 3.23
CA ILE A 147 -2.19 16.41 2.78
C ILE A 147 -1.27 17.28 1.93
N ASN A 148 -1.39 17.15 0.61
CA ASN A 148 -0.51 17.80 -0.36
C ASN A 148 -1.02 19.17 -0.84
N LYS A 149 -0.21 19.88 -1.60
CA LYS A 149 -0.45 21.23 -2.15
C LYS A 149 -0.64 22.31 -1.08
N MET A 150 0.11 22.21 0.02
CA MET A 150 0.09 23.19 1.11
C MET A 150 0.62 24.58 0.72
N ASP A 151 1.15 24.72 -0.49
CA ASP A 151 1.59 26.00 -1.08
C ASP A 151 0.46 26.82 -1.68
N LYS A 152 -0.73 26.25 -1.85
CA LYS A 152 -1.88 26.96 -2.40
C LYS A 152 -2.59 27.83 -1.37
N PRO A 153 -3.09 29.02 -1.76
CA PRO A 153 -3.79 29.91 -0.84
C PRO A 153 -5.13 29.34 -0.33
N GLU A 154 -5.77 28.46 -1.12
CA GLU A 154 -7.00 27.78 -0.74
C GLU A 154 -6.78 26.53 0.12
N ALA A 155 -5.51 26.19 0.45
CA ALA A 155 -5.17 25.01 1.23
C ALA A 155 -5.83 25.04 2.61
N ASN A 156 -6.65 24.02 2.92
CA ASN A 156 -7.35 23.92 4.18
C ASN A 156 -7.21 22.50 4.76
N PRO A 157 -6.14 22.23 5.52
CA PRO A 157 -5.89 20.91 6.10
C PRO A 157 -6.94 20.51 7.14
N GLU A 158 -7.50 21.46 7.89
CA GLU A 158 -8.52 21.16 8.89
C GLU A 158 -9.82 20.63 8.26
N ARG A 159 -10.21 21.19 7.10
CA ARG A 159 -11.34 20.67 6.30
C ARG A 159 -11.10 19.22 5.89
N ILE A 160 -9.88 18.88 5.47
CA ILE A 160 -9.52 17.51 5.09
C ILE A 160 -9.65 16.56 6.30
N LYS A 161 -9.09 16.97 7.45
CA LYS A 161 -9.18 16.18 8.69
C LYS A 161 -10.63 15.93 9.10
N GLN A 162 -11.52 16.94 8.98
CA GLN A 162 -12.95 16.78 9.24
C GLN A 162 -13.59 15.80 8.27
N GLN A 163 -13.32 15.89 6.97
CA GLN A 163 -13.83 14.96 5.98
C GLN A 163 -13.35 13.51 6.21
N LEU A 164 -12.11 13.31 6.66
CA LEU A 164 -11.56 11.99 6.98
C LEU A 164 -12.34 11.28 8.09
N THR A 165 -12.88 12.03 9.07
CA THR A 165 -13.68 11.43 10.16
C THR A 165 -14.99 10.80 9.68
N GLU A 166 -15.55 11.29 8.56
CA GLU A 166 -16.74 10.68 7.93
C GLU A 166 -16.44 9.26 7.41
N TYR A 167 -15.17 8.96 7.16
CA TYR A 167 -14.68 7.66 6.73
C TYR A 167 -13.97 6.89 7.85
N GLU A 168 -14.23 7.22 9.12
CA GLU A 168 -13.63 6.56 10.30
C GLU A 168 -12.09 6.66 10.34
N LEU A 169 -11.51 7.67 9.70
CA LEU A 169 -10.11 8.01 9.78
C LEU A 169 -9.97 9.24 10.70
N VAL A 170 -9.88 8.97 12.00
CA VAL A 170 -9.79 10.04 13.01
C VAL A 170 -8.32 10.43 13.19
N PRO A 171 -7.94 11.71 12.97
CA PRO A 171 -6.57 12.16 13.19
C PRO A 171 -6.08 11.94 14.63
N GLU A 172 -4.79 11.69 14.81
CA GLU A 172 -4.15 11.56 16.12
C GLU A 172 -4.38 12.78 17.01
N GLU A 173 -4.36 13.99 16.43
CA GLU A 173 -4.63 15.25 17.16
C GLU A 173 -6.02 15.29 17.80
N TRP A 174 -6.96 14.48 17.32
CA TRP A 174 -8.33 14.38 17.82
C TRP A 174 -8.57 13.07 18.60
N GLY A 175 -7.49 12.37 18.95
CA GLY A 175 -7.52 11.14 19.74
C GLY A 175 -7.77 9.87 18.93
N GLY A 176 -7.60 9.91 17.63
CA GLY A 176 -7.62 8.75 16.75
C GLY A 176 -6.24 8.13 16.55
N ASP A 177 -6.12 7.31 15.53
CA ASP A 177 -4.93 6.55 15.15
C ASP A 177 -4.40 6.90 13.74
N THR A 178 -5.05 7.83 13.04
CA THR A 178 -4.68 8.22 11.68
C THR A 178 -3.65 9.34 11.69
N ILE A 179 -2.45 9.06 11.19
CA ILE A 179 -1.39 10.05 11.04
C ILE A 179 -1.69 10.94 9.82
N CYS A 180 -1.75 12.25 10.02
CA CYS A 180 -1.97 13.24 8.98
C CYS A 180 -0.75 14.16 8.86
N VAL A 181 -0.06 14.09 7.71
CA VAL A 181 1.15 14.87 7.44
C VAL A 181 0.90 15.92 6.36
N PRO A 182 0.99 17.22 6.67
CA PRO A 182 0.95 18.26 5.66
C PRO A 182 2.25 18.29 4.85
N VAL A 183 2.13 18.19 3.51
CA VAL A 183 3.26 18.14 2.59
C VAL A 183 3.09 19.09 1.42
N CYS A 184 4.19 19.41 0.77
CA CYS A 184 4.21 20.13 -0.50
C CYS A 184 5.24 19.48 -1.42
N ALA A 185 4.79 18.68 -2.38
CA ALA A 185 5.66 18.00 -3.33
C ALA A 185 6.53 18.98 -4.13
N LYS A 186 6.01 20.16 -4.46
CA LYS A 186 6.70 21.20 -5.25
C LYS A 186 7.91 21.79 -4.53
N THR A 187 7.83 21.99 -3.22
CA THR A 187 8.90 22.60 -2.42
C THR A 187 9.70 21.59 -1.61
N GLY A 188 9.26 20.34 -1.55
CA GLY A 188 9.82 19.28 -0.69
C GLY A 188 9.45 19.40 0.78
N LYS A 189 8.71 20.44 1.17
CA LYS A 189 8.37 20.68 2.58
C LYS A 189 7.48 19.55 3.12
N GLY A 190 7.84 19.03 4.30
CA GLY A 190 7.09 17.98 5.00
C GLY A 190 7.32 16.56 4.48
N LEU A 191 8.11 16.36 3.41
CA LEU A 191 8.39 15.02 2.89
C LEU A 191 9.28 14.21 3.83
N ASP A 192 10.26 14.84 4.47
CA ASP A 192 11.11 14.17 5.47
C ASP A 192 10.27 13.67 6.64
N ASN A 193 9.35 14.51 7.16
CA ASN A 193 8.41 14.11 8.20
C ASN A 193 7.49 12.97 7.75
N LEU A 194 7.02 12.97 6.50
CA LEU A 194 6.23 11.86 5.96
C LEU A 194 7.03 10.54 5.98
N LEU A 195 8.30 10.58 5.59
CA LEU A 195 9.18 9.42 5.59
C LEU A 195 9.48 8.94 7.00
N GLU A 196 9.70 9.84 7.96
CA GLU A 196 9.86 9.51 9.38
C GLU A 196 8.59 8.82 9.95
N MET A 197 7.39 9.33 9.63
CA MET A 197 6.13 8.72 10.07
C MET A 197 5.94 7.33 9.47
N ILE A 198 6.31 7.11 8.21
CA ILE A 198 6.28 5.79 7.58
C ILE A 198 7.20 4.82 8.34
N LEU A 199 8.42 5.23 8.67
CA LEU A 199 9.36 4.41 9.42
C LEU A 199 8.88 4.13 10.85
N LEU A 200 8.27 5.11 11.50
CA LEU A 200 7.70 4.95 12.84
C LEU A 200 6.57 3.91 12.86
N VAL A 201 5.64 3.99 11.89
CA VAL A 201 4.58 2.99 11.75
C VAL A 201 5.16 1.61 11.45
N ALA A 202 6.15 1.52 10.55
CA ALA A 202 6.84 0.27 10.24
C ALA A 202 7.50 -0.37 11.46
N ASP A 203 8.09 0.44 12.36
CA ASP A 203 8.70 -0.03 13.60
C ASP A 203 7.66 -0.64 14.56
N THR A 204 6.47 -0.04 14.64
CA THR A 204 5.38 -0.59 15.47
C THR A 204 4.81 -1.91 14.92
N MET A 205 4.99 -2.17 13.62
CA MET A 205 4.54 -3.39 12.96
C MET A 205 5.52 -4.57 13.09
N GLU A 206 6.76 -4.33 13.56
CA GLU A 206 7.81 -5.35 13.72
C GLU A 206 7.99 -6.22 12.47
N LEU A 207 8.11 -5.58 11.28
CA LEU A 207 8.16 -6.25 10.00
C LEU A 207 9.40 -7.12 9.85
N THR A 208 9.22 -8.43 9.75
CA THR A 208 10.28 -9.42 9.61
C THR A 208 10.06 -10.33 8.40
N ALA A 209 11.13 -10.92 7.87
CA ALA A 209 11.10 -11.94 6.85
C ALA A 209 12.30 -12.89 7.00
N ASN A 210 12.15 -14.12 6.54
CA ASN A 210 13.25 -15.09 6.51
C ASN A 210 13.96 -15.03 5.15
N PRO A 211 15.21 -14.54 5.08
CA PRO A 211 15.96 -14.48 3.82
C PRO A 211 16.46 -15.84 3.33
N ASN A 212 16.58 -16.84 4.24
CA ASN A 212 17.20 -18.12 3.98
C ASN A 212 16.25 -19.18 3.39
N ARG A 213 15.09 -18.77 2.90
CA ARG A 213 14.13 -19.66 2.22
C ARG A 213 14.01 -19.33 0.73
N MET A 214 13.36 -20.21 -0.03
CA MET A 214 12.98 -19.89 -1.41
C MET A 214 12.08 -18.67 -1.46
N ALA A 215 12.31 -17.81 -2.43
CA ALA A 215 11.55 -16.56 -2.59
C ALA A 215 10.05 -16.83 -2.71
N LYS A 216 9.27 -16.12 -1.90
CA LYS A 216 7.81 -15.99 -2.02
C LYS A 216 7.47 -14.54 -2.31
N GLY A 217 6.74 -14.31 -3.38
CA GLY A 217 6.37 -12.97 -3.80
C GLY A 217 5.10 -12.95 -4.63
N THR A 218 4.59 -11.74 -4.85
CA THR A 218 3.39 -11.51 -5.65
C THR A 218 3.77 -10.84 -6.97
N VAL A 219 3.21 -11.31 -8.08
CA VAL A 219 3.37 -10.66 -9.39
C VAL A 219 2.51 -9.39 -9.41
N ILE A 220 3.15 -8.24 -9.47
CA ILE A 220 2.49 -6.93 -9.52
C ILE A 220 1.99 -6.66 -10.93
N GLU A 221 2.87 -6.84 -11.93
CA GLU A 221 2.59 -6.61 -13.33
C GLU A 221 3.32 -7.64 -14.19
N ALA A 222 2.68 -8.03 -15.29
CA ALA A 222 3.31 -8.85 -16.32
C ALA A 222 2.98 -8.27 -17.70
N LYS A 223 4.00 -8.15 -18.55
CA LYS A 223 3.87 -7.63 -19.92
C LYS A 223 4.72 -8.40 -20.90
N LEU A 224 4.33 -8.36 -22.16
CA LEU A 224 5.13 -8.88 -23.26
C LEU A 224 6.00 -7.74 -23.81
N ASP A 225 7.30 -7.84 -23.60
CA ASP A 225 8.28 -6.92 -24.16
C ASP A 225 8.70 -7.42 -25.55
N THR A 226 8.79 -6.52 -26.54
CA THR A 226 9.12 -6.88 -27.92
C THR A 226 10.55 -7.35 -28.11
N GLY A 227 11.47 -7.01 -27.18
CA GLY A 227 12.87 -7.41 -27.22
C GLY A 227 13.25 -8.53 -26.25
N ARG A 228 12.59 -8.59 -25.08
CA ARG A 228 12.90 -9.51 -23.99
C ARG A 228 11.92 -10.65 -23.83
N GLY A 229 10.77 -10.61 -24.54
CA GLY A 229 9.69 -11.57 -24.36
C GLY A 229 8.83 -11.28 -23.12
N PRO A 230 8.25 -12.29 -22.46
CA PRO A 230 7.45 -12.10 -21.24
C PRO A 230 8.31 -11.55 -20.10
N VAL A 231 7.93 -10.42 -19.52
CA VAL A 231 8.57 -9.77 -18.37
C VAL A 231 7.54 -9.62 -17.27
N ALA A 232 7.90 -10.01 -16.05
CA ALA A 232 7.06 -9.83 -14.88
C ALA A 232 7.81 -9.03 -13.79
N THR A 233 7.10 -8.08 -13.18
CA THR A 233 7.55 -7.40 -11.97
C THR A 233 6.99 -8.16 -10.77
N VAL A 234 7.88 -8.67 -9.94
CA VAL A 234 7.53 -9.48 -8.76
C VAL A 234 7.98 -8.74 -7.50
N LEU A 235 7.09 -8.60 -6.55
CA LEU A 235 7.40 -8.11 -5.22
C LEU A 235 7.72 -9.31 -4.33
N ILE A 236 8.97 -9.42 -3.91
CA ILE A 236 9.40 -10.48 -2.97
C ILE A 236 9.06 -10.04 -1.55
N GLN A 237 8.28 -10.84 -0.86
CA GLN A 237 7.85 -10.59 0.53
C GLN A 237 8.72 -11.33 1.54
N THR A 238 9.24 -12.50 1.17
CA THR A 238 10.13 -13.30 2.01
C THR A 238 10.99 -14.22 1.14
N GLY A 239 12.16 -14.61 1.63
CA GLY A 239 13.11 -15.46 0.92
C GLY A 239 14.01 -14.72 -0.05
N THR A 240 14.91 -15.46 -0.69
CA THR A 240 15.86 -14.98 -1.70
C THR A 240 15.67 -15.74 -3.01
N LEU A 241 15.80 -15.04 -4.16
CA LEU A 241 15.72 -15.61 -5.51
C LEU A 241 16.95 -16.43 -5.85
#